data_2982299c3ade48dfd972da88b3bcc872
#
_entry.id   2982299c3ade48dfd972da88b3bcc872
#
_cell.length_a   1.000
_cell.length_b   1.000
_cell.length_c   1.000
_cell.angle_alpha   90.00
_cell.angle_beta   90.00
_cell.angle_gamma   90.00
#
_symmetry.space_group_name_H-M   'P 1'
#
loop_
_entity.id
_entity.type
_entity.pdbx_description
1 polymer ?
#
loop_
_entity_poly.entity_id
_entity_poly.type
_entity_poly.pdbx_seq_one_letter_code
_entity_poly.pdbx_strand_id
1 'polypeptide(L)'
;RQMCIRDSDMISSLSGGNQQKVIFGKWLEREPKVFMMDEPTRGIDVGAKYEIYDLIIQMAKQGKTIIVVSSEMPEILGITNRIGVMSNGRLAGIVNTKETNQEELLRLSAKYL
;
A
#
# COMPACT_ATOMS: atom_id res chain seq x y z
N ARG A 1 -0.09 13.56 -1.77
CA ARG A 1 -0.08 12.77 -0.58
C ARG A 1 -0.62 13.46 0.61
N GLN A 2 -1.82 13.12 0.88
CA GLN A 2 -2.58 13.77 1.94
C GLN A 2 -2.14 13.34 3.34
N MET A 3 -1.31 12.32 3.40
CA MET A 3 -0.78 11.84 4.68
C MET A 3 0.37 12.68 5.20
N CYS A 4 0.95 13.52 4.37
CA CYS A 4 1.98 14.44 4.80
C CYS A 4 1.31 15.58 5.54
N ILE A 5 1.43 15.58 6.84
CA ILE A 5 0.70 16.47 7.68
C ILE A 5 1.63 17.45 8.35
N ARG A 6 1.02 18.27 9.13
CA ARG A 6 1.54 19.46 9.78
C ARG A 6 2.76 19.32 10.66
N ASP A 7 3.05 18.12 11.15
CA ASP A 7 4.23 17.89 11.97
C ASP A 7 5.44 17.48 11.14
N SER A 8 5.45 17.91 9.88
CA SER A 8 6.47 17.55 8.91
C SER A 8 7.90 17.85 9.38
N ASP A 9 8.09 18.92 10.16
CA ASP A 9 9.43 19.28 10.63
C ASP A 9 10.00 18.23 11.59
N MET A 10 9.18 17.68 12.48
CA MET A 10 9.59 16.60 13.37
C MET A 10 9.75 15.30 12.60
N ILE A 11 8.83 15.02 11.68
CA ILE A 11 8.84 13.80 10.91
C ILE A 11 10.02 13.75 9.97
N SER A 12 10.39 14.87 9.36
CA SER A 12 11.50 14.93 8.41
C SER A 12 12.86 14.61 9.03
N SER A 13 13.00 14.67 10.35
CA SER A 13 14.23 14.29 11.02
C SER A 13 14.40 12.79 11.20
N LEU A 14 13.35 11.99 10.90
CA LEU A 14 13.36 10.55 11.05
C LEU A 14 13.70 9.86 9.72
N SER A 15 14.05 8.57 9.80
CA SER A 15 14.19 7.76 8.58
C SER A 15 12.84 7.63 7.86
N GLY A 16 12.86 7.34 6.56
CA GLY A 16 11.64 7.17 5.78
C GLY A 16 10.68 6.14 6.37
N GLY A 17 11.19 4.99 6.84
CA GLY A 17 10.37 3.97 7.48
C GLY A 17 9.74 4.44 8.78
N ASN A 18 10.49 5.17 9.60
CA ASN A 18 9.98 5.72 10.85
C ASN A 18 8.95 6.82 10.60
N GLN A 19 9.16 7.63 9.56
CA GLN A 19 8.18 8.64 9.15
C GLN A 19 6.84 8.00 8.80
N GLN A 20 6.86 6.91 8.04
CA GLN A 20 5.64 6.20 7.68
C GLN A 20 4.95 5.60 8.90
N LYS A 21 5.70 5.04 9.84
CA LYS A 21 5.13 4.50 11.08
C LYS A 21 4.43 5.58 11.90
N VAL A 22 5.01 6.77 11.98
CA VAL A 22 4.40 7.89 12.69
C VAL A 22 3.09 8.30 12.01
N ILE A 23 3.09 8.38 10.69
CA ILE A 23 1.90 8.72 9.92
C ILE A 23 0.80 7.67 10.15
N PHE A 24 1.14 6.39 10.08
CA PHE A 24 0.17 5.31 10.35
C PHE A 24 -0.40 5.42 11.77
N GLY A 25 0.45 5.68 12.76
CA GLY A 25 0.00 5.84 14.13
C GLY A 25 -1.02 6.95 14.29
N LYS A 26 -0.79 8.10 13.65
CA LYS A 26 -1.73 9.22 13.67
C LYS A 26 -3.06 8.86 13.03
N TRP A 27 -3.05 8.17 11.92
CA TRP A 27 -4.27 7.74 11.26
C TRP A 27 -5.02 6.69 12.07
N LEU A 28 -4.30 5.78 12.73
CA LEU A 28 -4.90 4.77 13.61
C LEU A 28 -5.65 5.39 14.79
N GLU A 29 -5.13 6.49 15.33
CA GLU A 29 -5.80 7.20 16.43
C GLU A 29 -7.19 7.72 16.06
N ARG A 30 -7.43 7.95 14.77
CA ARG A 30 -8.73 8.40 14.27
C ARG A 30 -9.69 7.25 14.03
N GLU A 31 -9.25 6.02 14.21
CA GLU A 31 -10.03 4.79 14.02
C GLU A 31 -10.82 4.76 12.71
N PRO A 32 -10.21 5.04 11.54
CA PRO A 32 -10.94 4.96 10.28
C PRO A 32 -11.27 3.51 9.97
N LYS A 33 -12.39 3.32 9.27
CA LYS A 33 -12.79 1.97 8.81
C LYS A 33 -12.06 1.58 7.54
N VAL A 34 -11.69 2.56 6.72
CA VAL A 34 -11.01 2.34 5.44
C VAL A 34 -9.76 3.21 5.39
N PHE A 35 -8.63 2.57 5.12
CA PHE A 35 -7.36 3.24 4.87
C PHE A 35 -7.04 3.19 3.39
N MET A 36 -6.67 4.32 2.82
CA MET A 36 -6.17 4.37 1.45
C MET A 36 -4.72 4.83 1.46
N MET A 37 -3.84 4.05 0.89
CA MET A 37 -2.41 4.32 0.86
C MET A 37 -1.89 4.32 -0.57
N ASP A 38 -1.22 5.38 -0.96
CA ASP A 38 -0.65 5.53 -2.29
C ASP A 38 0.88 5.38 -2.20
N GLU A 39 1.39 4.31 -2.80
CA GLU A 39 2.82 4.01 -2.82
C GLU A 39 3.45 4.07 -1.43
N PRO A 40 2.95 3.28 -0.45
CA PRO A 40 3.32 3.46 0.95
C PRO A 40 4.80 3.17 1.26
N THR A 41 5.49 2.46 0.39
CA THR A 41 6.91 2.11 0.62
C THR A 41 7.86 2.76 -0.37
N ARG A 42 7.39 3.73 -1.15
CA ARG A 42 8.24 4.41 -2.11
C ARG A 42 9.38 5.15 -1.39
N GLY A 43 10.61 4.90 -1.84
CA GLY A 43 11.77 5.55 -1.27
C GLY A 43 12.21 5.03 0.08
N ILE A 44 11.70 3.88 0.52
CA ILE A 44 12.00 3.29 1.81
C ILE A 44 12.96 2.11 1.61
N ASP A 45 13.90 1.95 2.53
CA ASP A 45 14.86 0.85 2.54
C ASP A 45 14.16 -0.51 2.60
N VAL A 46 14.78 -1.53 2.00
CA VAL A 46 14.22 -2.88 1.94
C VAL A 46 13.85 -3.41 3.34
N GLY A 47 14.72 -3.24 4.31
CA GLY A 47 14.43 -3.69 5.68
C GLY A 47 13.25 -2.98 6.31
N ALA A 48 13.14 -1.68 6.10
CA ALA A 48 12.03 -0.88 6.62
C ALA A 48 10.71 -1.17 5.91
N LYS A 49 10.75 -1.61 4.65
CA LYS A 49 9.54 -2.00 3.93
C LYS A 49 8.79 -3.13 4.64
N TYR A 50 9.49 -4.11 5.15
CA TYR A 50 8.86 -5.24 5.85
C TYR A 50 8.12 -4.80 7.10
N GLU A 51 8.61 -3.78 7.79
CA GLU A 51 7.92 -3.23 8.94
C GLU A 51 6.61 -2.55 8.54
N ILE A 52 6.60 -1.85 7.40
CA ILE A 52 5.39 -1.23 6.85
C ILE A 52 4.39 -2.31 6.44
N TYR A 53 4.84 -3.36 5.77
CA TYR A 53 3.98 -4.48 5.38
C TYR A 53 3.34 -5.13 6.60
N ASP A 54 4.12 -5.32 7.65
CA ASP A 54 3.63 -5.92 8.89
C ASP A 54 2.54 -5.05 9.52
N LEU A 55 2.71 -3.73 9.54
CA LEU A 55 1.69 -2.80 10.01
C LEU A 55 0.40 -2.92 9.21
N ILE A 56 0.51 -2.99 7.89
CA ILE A 56 -0.65 -3.12 7.01
C ILE A 56 -1.39 -4.43 7.30
N ILE A 57 -0.66 -5.52 7.43
CA ILE A 57 -1.24 -6.84 7.72
C ILE A 57 -1.91 -6.82 9.09
N GLN A 58 -1.28 -6.23 10.09
CA GLN A 58 -1.85 -6.14 11.43
C GLN A 58 -3.16 -5.34 11.43
N MET A 59 -3.21 -4.24 10.70
CA MET A 59 -4.44 -3.45 10.57
C MET A 59 -5.55 -4.27 9.92
N ALA A 60 -5.22 -5.03 8.87
CA ALA A 60 -6.19 -5.88 8.20
C ALA A 60 -6.73 -6.96 9.15
N LYS A 61 -5.87 -7.55 9.97
CA LYS A 61 -6.28 -8.55 10.97
C LYS A 61 -7.20 -7.98 12.04
N GLN A 62 -7.12 -6.68 12.27
CA GLN A 62 -8.01 -6.00 13.21
C GLN A 62 -9.37 -5.66 12.61
N GLY A 63 -9.64 -6.10 11.39
CA GLY A 63 -10.90 -5.87 10.72
C GLY A 63 -10.98 -4.59 9.91
N LYS A 64 -9.88 -3.89 9.71
CA LYS A 64 -9.86 -2.68 8.90
C LYS A 64 -9.74 -3.01 7.42
N THR A 65 -10.35 -2.20 6.59
CA THR A 65 -10.23 -2.31 5.13
C THR A 65 -9.11 -1.42 4.66
N ILE A 66 -8.18 -1.98 3.88
CA ILE A 66 -7.01 -1.25 3.41
C ILE A 66 -6.95 -1.34 1.90
N ILE A 67 -6.81 -0.18 1.26
CA ILE A 67 -6.61 -0.08 -0.18
C ILE A 67 -5.21 0.45 -0.39
N VAL A 68 -4.36 -0.35 -1.05
CA VAL A 68 -2.99 0.03 -1.35
C VAL A 68 -2.86 0.24 -2.85
N VAL A 69 -2.38 1.40 -3.24
CA VAL A 69 -2.01 1.67 -4.63
C VAL A 69 -0.50 1.52 -4.74
N SER A 70 -0.02 0.66 -5.60
CA SER A 70 1.40 0.41 -5.76
C SER A 70 1.73 0.04 -7.20
N SER A 71 2.90 0.44 -7.64
CA SER A 71 3.47 0.03 -8.94
C SER A 71 4.38 -1.18 -8.80
N GLU A 72 4.61 -1.67 -7.59
CA GLU A 72 5.51 -2.80 -7.34
C GLU A 72 4.71 -4.10 -7.20
N MET A 73 4.81 -4.97 -8.21
CA MET A 73 4.07 -6.24 -8.21
C MET A 73 4.42 -7.16 -7.04
N PRO A 74 5.70 -7.33 -6.66
CA PRO A 74 6.01 -8.16 -5.49
C PRO A 74 5.32 -7.68 -4.21
N GLU A 75 5.24 -6.37 -4.02
CA GLU A 75 4.54 -5.78 -2.89
C GLU A 75 3.05 -6.14 -2.91
N ILE A 76 2.41 -5.91 -4.03
CA ILE A 76 0.98 -6.21 -4.20
C ILE A 76 0.69 -7.70 -3.98
N LEU A 77 1.50 -8.57 -4.58
CA LEU A 77 1.32 -10.02 -4.44
C LEU A 77 1.56 -10.51 -3.01
N GLY A 78 2.40 -9.81 -2.26
CA GLY A 78 2.81 -10.23 -0.92
C GLY A 78 1.87 -9.83 0.20
N ILE A 79 1.08 -8.77 0.05
CA ILE A 79 0.34 -8.20 1.19
C ILE A 79 -1.16 -8.07 0.97
N THR A 80 -1.69 -8.44 -0.19
CA THR A 80 -3.10 -8.21 -0.50
C THR A 80 -3.90 -9.49 -0.61
N ASN A 81 -5.22 -9.36 -0.50
CA ASN A 81 -6.18 -10.45 -0.69
C ASN A 81 -6.76 -10.42 -2.11
N ARG A 82 -6.99 -9.23 -2.64
CA ARG A 82 -7.49 -9.04 -4.00
C ARG A 82 -6.71 -7.92 -4.66
N ILE A 83 -6.61 -7.99 -5.97
CA ILE A 83 -5.87 -7.01 -6.76
C ILE A 83 -6.76 -6.48 -7.86
N GLY A 84 -6.94 -5.17 -7.90
CA GLY A 84 -7.53 -4.49 -9.04
C GLY A 84 -6.40 -4.01 -9.95
N VAL A 85 -6.44 -4.36 -11.21
CA VAL A 85 -5.40 -3.98 -12.17
C VAL A 85 -5.93 -2.86 -13.07
N MET A 86 -5.21 -1.76 -13.08
CA MET A 86 -5.52 -0.62 -13.95
C MET A 86 -4.76 -0.71 -15.26
N SER A 87 -5.41 -0.34 -16.34
CA SER A 87 -4.79 -0.27 -17.65
C SER A 87 -5.31 0.97 -18.37
N ASN A 88 -4.42 1.89 -18.65
CA ASN A 88 -4.75 3.12 -19.38
C ASN A 88 -5.98 3.85 -18.81
N GLY A 89 -6.00 4.04 -17.49
CA GLY A 89 -7.07 4.75 -16.80
C GLY A 89 -8.36 3.96 -16.59
N ARG A 90 -8.37 2.67 -16.95
CA ARG A 90 -9.54 1.79 -16.82
C ARG A 90 -9.24 0.59 -15.94
N LEU A 91 -10.23 0.09 -15.25
CA LEU A 91 -10.08 -1.13 -14.46
C LEU A 91 -10.12 -2.33 -15.42
N ALA A 92 -8.98 -2.99 -15.58
CA ALA A 92 -8.85 -4.14 -16.49
C ALA A 92 -9.38 -5.43 -15.89
N GLY A 93 -9.37 -5.55 -14.57
CA GLY A 93 -9.88 -6.73 -13.88
C GLY A 93 -9.60 -6.69 -12.39
N ILE A 94 -10.32 -7.53 -11.67
CA ILE A 94 -10.10 -7.77 -10.24
C ILE A 94 -9.87 -9.25 -10.06
N VAL A 95 -8.77 -9.62 -9.42
CA VAL A 95 -8.37 -11.02 -9.22
C VAL A 95 -8.08 -11.31 -7.77
N ASN A 96 -8.22 -12.56 -7.37
CA ASN A 96 -7.80 -13.01 -6.05
C ASN A 96 -6.29 -13.21 -6.05
N THR A 97 -5.61 -12.65 -5.06
CA THR A 97 -4.14 -12.69 -4.99
C THR A 97 -3.61 -14.12 -5.01
N LYS A 98 -4.28 -15.03 -4.31
CA LYS A 98 -3.86 -16.43 -4.25
C LYS A 98 -4.00 -17.19 -5.58
N GLU A 99 -4.79 -16.66 -6.50
CA GLU A 99 -5.11 -17.32 -7.77
C GLU A 99 -4.42 -16.67 -8.96
N THR A 100 -3.58 -15.69 -8.74
CA THR A 100 -2.92 -14.94 -9.80
C THR A 100 -1.40 -14.99 -9.66
N ASN A 101 -0.72 -14.47 -10.66
CA ASN A 101 0.72 -14.36 -10.69
C ASN A 101 1.13 -13.07 -11.42
N GLN A 102 2.42 -12.79 -11.42
CA GLN A 102 2.95 -11.59 -12.03
C GLN A 102 2.65 -11.51 -13.53
N GLU A 103 2.71 -12.63 -14.23
CA GLU A 103 2.45 -12.70 -15.66
C GLU A 103 1.01 -12.28 -15.98
N GLU A 104 0.03 -12.78 -15.23
CA GLU A 104 -1.36 -12.40 -15.42
C GLU A 104 -1.60 -10.92 -15.13
N LEU A 105 -0.97 -10.38 -14.09
CA LEU A 105 -1.08 -8.97 -13.75
C LEU A 105 -0.51 -8.08 -14.86
N LEU A 106 0.63 -8.48 -15.44
CA LEU A 106 1.22 -7.78 -16.56
C LEU A 106 0.28 -7.78 -17.77
N ARG A 107 -0.30 -8.93 -18.07
CA ARG A 107 -1.23 -9.07 -19.19
C ARG A 107 -2.44 -8.16 -19.01
N LEU A 108 -3.01 -8.14 -17.81
CA LEU A 108 -4.15 -7.26 -17.51
C LEU A 108 -3.77 -5.79 -17.61
N SER A 109 -2.57 -5.42 -17.13
CA SER A 109 -2.12 -4.03 -17.18
C SER A 109 -1.94 -3.51 -18.62
N ALA A 110 -1.78 -4.40 -19.57
CA ALA A 110 -1.63 -4.06 -20.99
C ALA A 110 -2.96 -4.13 -21.78
N LYS A 111 -4.06 -4.50 -21.14
CA LYS A 111 -5.31 -4.80 -21.82
C LYS A 111 -5.86 -3.65 -22.67
N TYR A 112 -5.70 -2.42 -22.22
CA TYR A 112 -6.24 -1.24 -22.89
C TYR A 112 -5.16 -0.31 -23.45
N LEU A 113 -3.97 -0.84 -23.63
CA LEU A 113 -2.89 -0.06 -24.27
C LEU A 113 -3.06 0.02 -25.78
#